data_1ad7fd514c1f3b6ee5a849cff19c926b
#
_entry.id   1ad7fd514c1f3b6ee5a849cff19c926b
#
_cell.length_a   1.000
_cell.length_b   1.000
_cell.length_c   1.000
_cell.angle_alpha   90.00
_cell.angle_beta   90.00
_cell.angle_gamma   90.00
#
_symmetry.space_group_name_H-M   'P 1'
#
loop_
_entity.id
_entity.type
_entity.pdbx_description
1 polymer ?
#
loop_
_entity_poly.entity_id
_entity_poly.type
_entity_poly.pdbx_seq_one_letter_code
_entity_poly.pdbx_strand_id
1 'polypeptide(L)'
;TSFSGIIVGSSAVAIAVTAEAIYAQLAVRKILREMSKRSTESIQITRKSFTKFYLPLAITPLASLLIHPVGAAGMSRMPEALPSLAAWPVVYGLVFITRSLGFAFNEVVVALLPRPNGKLALLRFTRILAISTSAFLALLALTPLGSYWFLYVSGLSKDLAYLSSTTLIFAVLMPGYQAYQAWYSGLLV
;
A
#
# COMPACT_ATOMS: atom_id res chain seq x y z
N THR A 1 -35.22 -1.98 0.38
CA THR A 1 -34.26 -3.08 0.64
C THR A 1 -32.89 -2.46 0.86
N SER A 2 -32.53 -2.16 2.12
CA SER A 2 -31.20 -1.70 2.48
C SER A 2 -30.27 -2.92 2.51
N PHE A 3 -29.35 -3.01 1.57
CA PHE A 3 -28.28 -4.01 1.64
C PHE A 3 -27.42 -3.70 2.88
N SER A 4 -27.02 -4.77 3.60
CA SER A 4 -26.10 -4.64 4.72
C SER A 4 -24.79 -4.02 4.24
N GLY A 5 -24.26 -3.01 4.96
CA GLY A 5 -23.00 -2.34 4.61
C GLY A 5 -21.82 -3.30 4.39
N ILE A 6 -21.83 -4.45 5.07
CA ILE A 6 -20.82 -5.49 4.90
C ILE A 6 -20.89 -6.15 3.52
N ILE A 7 -22.10 -6.34 2.97
CA ILE A 7 -22.29 -6.91 1.63
C ILE A 7 -21.80 -5.90 0.57
N VAL A 8 -22.12 -4.61 0.75
CA VAL A 8 -21.68 -3.55 -0.17
C VAL A 8 -20.16 -3.44 -0.13
N GLY A 9 -19.54 -3.40 1.05
CA GLY A 9 -18.10 -3.32 1.20
C GLY A 9 -17.36 -4.51 0.61
N SER A 10 -17.79 -5.74 0.94
CA SER A 10 -17.14 -6.96 0.42
C SER A 10 -17.32 -7.12 -1.10
N SER A 11 -18.49 -6.75 -1.65
CA SER A 11 -18.68 -6.78 -3.11
C SER A 11 -17.84 -5.74 -3.84
N ALA A 12 -17.69 -4.54 -3.28
CA ALA A 12 -16.82 -3.51 -3.85
C ALA A 12 -15.36 -3.96 -3.91
N VAL A 13 -14.85 -4.59 -2.84
CA VAL A 13 -13.49 -5.15 -2.81
C VAL A 13 -13.34 -6.28 -3.83
N ALA A 14 -14.30 -7.21 -3.90
CA ALA A 14 -14.26 -8.33 -4.85
C ALA A 14 -14.25 -7.84 -6.31
N ILE A 15 -15.06 -6.83 -6.63
CA ILE A 15 -15.10 -6.22 -7.96
C ILE A 15 -13.76 -5.53 -8.27
N ALA A 16 -13.21 -4.76 -7.33
CA ALA A 16 -11.94 -4.06 -7.52
C ALA A 16 -10.78 -5.03 -7.80
N VAL A 17 -10.64 -6.09 -7.00
CA VAL A 17 -9.58 -7.10 -7.17
C VAL A 17 -9.76 -7.87 -8.49
N THR A 18 -11.01 -8.20 -8.86
CA THR A 18 -11.28 -8.87 -10.14
C THR A 18 -10.95 -7.98 -11.33
N ALA A 19 -11.32 -6.70 -11.28
CA ALA A 19 -10.98 -5.73 -12.32
C ALA A 19 -9.46 -5.53 -12.45
N GLU A 20 -8.73 -5.45 -11.34
CA GLU A 20 -7.27 -5.39 -11.31
C GLU A 20 -6.64 -6.62 -11.97
N ALA A 21 -7.11 -7.83 -11.63
CA ALA A 21 -6.61 -9.07 -12.22
C ALA A 21 -6.85 -9.13 -13.73
N ILE A 22 -8.04 -8.72 -14.19
CA ILE A 22 -8.36 -8.65 -15.62
C ILE A 22 -7.47 -7.63 -16.33
N TYR A 23 -7.31 -6.44 -15.76
CA TYR A 23 -6.45 -5.40 -16.31
C TYR A 23 -4.99 -5.87 -16.41
N ALA A 24 -4.45 -6.44 -15.35
CA ALA A 24 -3.09 -6.97 -15.32
C ALA A 24 -2.90 -8.06 -16.40
N GLN A 25 -3.85 -8.99 -16.53
CA GLN A 25 -3.80 -10.03 -17.55
C GLN A 25 -3.81 -9.46 -18.96
N LEU A 26 -4.65 -8.47 -19.23
CA LEU A 26 -4.72 -7.82 -20.54
C LEU A 26 -3.43 -7.05 -20.86
N ALA A 27 -2.91 -6.29 -19.91
CA ALA A 27 -1.69 -5.50 -20.06
C ALA A 27 -0.46 -6.37 -20.35
N VAL A 28 -0.33 -7.51 -19.67
CA VAL A 28 0.83 -8.40 -19.77
C VAL A 28 0.74 -9.36 -20.97
N ARG A 29 -0.46 -9.56 -21.52
CA ARG A 29 -0.72 -10.56 -22.59
C ARG A 29 0.19 -10.43 -23.81
N LYS A 30 0.44 -9.18 -24.23
CA LYS A 30 1.32 -8.88 -25.38
C LYS A 30 2.78 -9.24 -25.05
N ILE A 31 3.25 -8.84 -23.90
CA ILE A 31 4.61 -9.07 -23.40
C ILE A 31 4.88 -10.57 -23.25
N LEU A 32 3.94 -11.31 -22.66
CA LEU A 32 4.06 -12.76 -22.50
C LEU A 32 4.14 -13.48 -23.84
N ARG A 33 3.37 -13.05 -24.85
CA ARG A 33 3.46 -13.61 -26.21
C ARG A 33 4.82 -13.37 -26.86
N GLU A 34 5.39 -12.19 -26.66
CA GLU A 34 6.72 -11.85 -27.20
C GLU A 34 7.83 -12.61 -26.47
N MET A 35 7.74 -12.74 -25.16
CA MET A 35 8.68 -13.53 -24.34
C MET A 35 8.63 -15.01 -24.70
N SER A 36 7.43 -15.59 -24.85
CA SER A 36 7.26 -17.00 -25.22
C SER A 36 7.87 -17.34 -26.59
N LYS A 37 7.95 -16.37 -27.50
CA LYS A 37 8.63 -16.56 -28.81
C LYS A 37 10.16 -16.49 -28.71
N ARG A 38 10.71 -15.86 -27.66
CA ARG A 38 12.15 -15.65 -27.47
C ARG A 38 12.81 -16.70 -26.56
N SER A 39 12.06 -17.37 -25.69
CA SER A 39 12.63 -18.37 -24.79
C SER A 39 12.88 -19.68 -25.52
N THR A 40 14.12 -19.88 -25.92
CA THR A 40 14.61 -21.14 -26.50
C THR A 40 15.12 -22.11 -25.43
N GLU A 41 15.32 -21.62 -24.20
CA GLU A 41 15.77 -22.45 -23.07
C GLU A 41 14.66 -22.59 -22.04
N SER A 42 14.12 -23.80 -21.90
CA SER A 42 13.22 -24.17 -20.84
C SER A 42 14.00 -24.33 -19.52
N ILE A 43 14.07 -23.31 -18.70
CA ILE A 43 14.57 -23.46 -17.33
C ILE A 43 13.58 -24.34 -16.58
N GLN A 44 13.95 -25.59 -16.34
CA GLN A 44 13.14 -26.51 -15.54
C GLN A 44 13.20 -26.08 -14.07
N ILE A 45 12.16 -25.38 -13.63
CA ILE A 45 12.02 -24.99 -12.23
C ILE A 45 11.59 -26.22 -11.44
N THR A 46 12.53 -26.80 -10.67
CA THR A 46 12.23 -27.91 -9.75
C THR A 46 11.40 -27.38 -8.57
N ARG A 47 10.44 -28.19 -8.08
CA ARG A 47 9.61 -27.84 -6.89
C ARG A 47 10.46 -27.39 -5.69
N LYS A 48 11.59 -28.03 -5.45
CA LYS A 48 12.53 -27.68 -4.37
C LYS A 48 13.14 -26.29 -4.58
N SER A 49 13.55 -25.94 -5.79
CA SER A 49 14.09 -24.62 -6.12
C SER A 49 13.02 -23.54 -5.98
N PHE A 50 11.80 -23.82 -6.47
CA PHE A 50 10.66 -22.93 -6.35
C PHE A 50 10.32 -22.65 -4.87
N THR A 51 10.17 -23.68 -4.04
CA THR A 51 9.83 -23.51 -2.62
C THR A 51 10.92 -22.74 -1.87
N LYS A 52 12.20 -23.01 -2.13
CA LYS A 52 13.33 -22.32 -1.51
C LYS A 52 13.34 -20.82 -1.84
N PHE A 53 12.92 -20.46 -3.05
CA PHE A 53 12.82 -19.07 -3.48
C PHE A 53 11.53 -18.41 -3.00
N TYR A 54 10.39 -19.07 -3.17
CA TYR A 54 9.08 -18.49 -2.93
C TYR A 54 8.73 -18.36 -1.45
N LEU A 55 9.16 -19.30 -0.60
CA LEU A 55 8.80 -19.30 0.82
C LEU A 55 9.26 -18.06 1.59
N PRO A 56 10.53 -17.61 1.49
CA PRO A 56 10.97 -16.36 2.11
C PRO A 56 10.21 -15.14 1.57
N LEU A 57 9.94 -15.13 0.26
CA LEU A 57 9.21 -14.03 -0.38
C LEU A 57 7.76 -13.95 0.09
N ALA A 58 7.10 -15.08 0.33
CA ALA A 58 5.73 -15.14 0.81
C ALA A 58 5.58 -14.78 2.31
N ILE A 59 6.61 -15.03 3.13
CA ILE A 59 6.58 -14.73 4.57
C ILE A 59 6.44 -13.23 4.84
N THR A 60 7.10 -12.39 4.05
CA THR A 60 7.08 -10.93 4.26
C THR A 60 5.66 -10.33 4.16
N PRO A 61 4.88 -10.55 3.09
CA PRO A 61 3.51 -10.07 3.02
C PRO A 61 2.59 -10.72 4.07
N LEU A 62 2.80 -12.01 4.41
CA LEU A 62 2.04 -12.66 5.48
C LEU A 62 2.31 -12.01 6.84
N ALA A 63 3.57 -11.70 7.16
CA ALA A 63 3.91 -10.98 8.38
C ALA A 63 3.27 -9.58 8.43
N SER A 64 3.20 -8.89 7.29
CA SER A 64 2.55 -7.60 7.19
C SER A 64 1.04 -7.65 7.46
N LEU A 65 0.37 -8.74 7.12
CA LEU A 65 -1.06 -8.94 7.41
C LEU A 65 -1.34 -9.05 8.92
N LEU A 66 -0.37 -9.52 9.73
CA LEU A 66 -0.52 -9.63 11.18
C LEU A 66 -0.57 -8.28 11.89
N ILE A 67 -0.13 -7.20 11.25
CA ILE A 67 -0.16 -5.84 11.83
C ILE A 67 -1.58 -5.43 12.19
N HIS A 68 -2.57 -5.75 11.34
CA HIS A 68 -3.97 -5.39 11.59
C HIS A 68 -4.58 -6.08 12.81
N PRO A 69 -4.57 -7.41 12.95
CA PRO A 69 -5.13 -8.06 14.13
C PRO A 69 -4.35 -7.73 15.40
N VAL A 70 -3.03 -7.59 15.35
CA VAL A 70 -2.23 -7.18 16.51
C VAL A 70 -2.56 -5.74 16.92
N GLY A 71 -2.67 -4.82 15.96
CA GLY A 71 -3.09 -3.45 16.20
C GLY A 71 -4.50 -3.35 16.81
N ALA A 72 -5.46 -4.11 16.26
CA ALA A 72 -6.82 -4.17 16.78
C ALA A 72 -6.87 -4.74 18.21
N ALA A 73 -6.10 -5.81 18.48
CA ALA A 73 -5.99 -6.39 19.82
C ALA A 73 -5.36 -5.41 20.83
N GLY A 74 -4.40 -4.58 20.39
CA GLY A 74 -3.84 -3.51 21.22
C GLY A 74 -4.88 -2.44 21.53
N MET A 75 -5.56 -1.92 20.52
CA MET A 75 -6.59 -0.87 20.66
C MET A 75 -7.79 -1.32 21.50
N SER A 76 -8.17 -2.60 21.44
CA SER A 76 -9.29 -3.13 22.22
C SER A 76 -9.06 -3.10 23.74
N ARG A 77 -7.81 -2.92 24.18
CA ARG A 77 -7.42 -2.82 25.60
C ARG A 77 -7.17 -1.40 26.08
N MET A 78 -7.32 -0.41 25.20
CA MET A 78 -7.12 1.00 25.54
C MET A 78 -8.41 1.64 26.06
N PRO A 79 -8.31 2.74 26.82
CA PRO A 79 -9.46 3.61 27.05
C PRO A 79 -10.03 4.04 25.69
N GLU A 80 -11.38 4.14 25.61
CA GLU A 80 -12.08 4.47 24.36
C GLU A 80 -11.81 3.50 23.19
N ALA A 81 -11.78 2.21 23.49
CA ALA A 81 -11.51 1.16 22.52
C ALA A 81 -12.44 1.21 21.28
N LEU A 82 -13.75 1.44 21.49
CA LEU A 82 -14.71 1.46 20.39
C LEU A 82 -14.49 2.62 19.40
N PRO A 83 -14.31 3.89 19.84
CA PRO A 83 -13.95 4.98 18.95
C PRO A 83 -12.63 4.73 18.21
N SER A 84 -11.62 4.21 18.89
CA SER A 84 -10.31 3.91 18.31
C SER A 84 -10.39 2.85 17.22
N LEU A 85 -11.12 1.76 17.47
CA LEU A 85 -11.35 0.69 16.50
C LEU A 85 -12.19 1.15 15.30
N ALA A 86 -13.13 2.07 15.51
CA ALA A 86 -13.94 2.64 14.43
C ALA A 86 -13.14 3.62 13.54
N ALA A 87 -12.27 4.44 14.13
CA ALA A 87 -11.45 5.42 13.43
C ALA A 87 -10.29 4.77 12.66
N TRP A 88 -9.69 3.70 13.21
CA TRP A 88 -8.48 3.07 12.69
C TRP A 88 -8.55 2.68 11.21
N PRO A 89 -9.58 1.95 10.71
CA PRO A 89 -9.63 1.55 9.30
C PRO A 89 -9.69 2.74 8.35
N VAL A 90 -10.34 3.83 8.77
CA VAL A 90 -10.51 5.03 7.93
C VAL A 90 -9.20 5.81 7.85
N VAL A 91 -8.50 6.01 8.98
CA VAL A 91 -7.17 6.63 9.02
C VAL A 91 -6.18 5.78 8.24
N TYR A 92 -6.18 4.47 8.47
CA TYR A 92 -5.29 3.56 7.77
C TYR A 92 -5.54 3.56 6.26
N GLY A 93 -6.80 3.63 5.81
CA GLY A 93 -7.15 3.72 4.39
C GLY A 93 -6.54 4.96 3.72
N LEU A 94 -6.63 6.13 4.36
CA LEU A 94 -6.02 7.36 3.85
C LEU A 94 -4.48 7.27 3.78
N VAL A 95 -3.87 6.74 4.84
CA VAL A 95 -2.41 6.50 4.88
C VAL A 95 -2.00 5.49 3.82
N PHE A 96 -2.79 4.44 3.60
CA PHE A 96 -2.52 3.42 2.58
C PHE A 96 -2.54 4.01 1.16
N ILE A 97 -3.48 4.91 0.84
CA ILE A 97 -3.52 5.60 -0.46
C ILE A 97 -2.20 6.35 -0.70
N THR A 98 -1.68 7.06 0.28
CA THR A 98 -0.41 7.79 0.13
C THR A 98 0.80 6.86 0.04
N ARG A 99 0.78 5.73 0.75
CA ARG A 99 1.84 4.71 0.71
C ARG A 99 1.83 3.88 -0.57
N SER A 100 0.69 3.75 -1.25
CA SER A 100 0.58 2.97 -2.49
C SER A 100 1.52 3.45 -3.59
N LEU A 101 1.81 4.76 -3.64
CA LEU A 101 2.82 5.32 -4.54
C LEU A 101 4.22 4.76 -4.27
N GLY A 102 4.57 4.55 -3.01
CA GLY A 102 5.83 3.90 -2.64
C GLY A 102 5.88 2.43 -3.04
N PHE A 103 4.77 1.68 -2.92
CA PHE A 103 4.71 0.30 -3.40
C PHE A 103 4.93 0.20 -4.91
N ALA A 104 4.24 1.04 -5.69
CA ALA A 104 4.42 1.10 -7.14
C ALA A 104 5.84 1.51 -7.53
N PHE A 105 6.48 2.37 -6.75
CA PHE A 105 7.84 2.83 -7.00
C PHE A 105 8.89 1.71 -6.88
N ASN A 106 8.65 0.67 -6.08
CA ASN A 106 9.56 -0.48 -5.99
C ASN A 106 9.82 -1.13 -7.37
N GLU A 107 8.76 -1.33 -8.15
CA GLU A 107 8.87 -1.91 -9.50
C GLU A 107 9.66 -1.00 -10.45
N VAL A 108 9.49 0.31 -10.30
CA VAL A 108 10.23 1.30 -11.09
C VAL A 108 11.73 1.25 -10.75
N VAL A 109 12.09 1.08 -9.47
CA VAL A 109 13.49 0.96 -9.04
C VAL A 109 14.11 -0.28 -9.66
N VAL A 110 13.48 -1.44 -9.54
CA VAL A 110 13.99 -2.70 -10.13
C VAL A 110 14.19 -2.58 -11.64
N ALA A 111 13.23 -1.98 -12.34
CA ALA A 111 13.27 -1.87 -13.80
C ALA A 111 14.32 -0.87 -14.33
N LEU A 112 14.56 0.23 -13.59
CA LEU A 112 15.42 1.31 -14.07
C LEU A 112 16.82 1.35 -13.43
N LEU A 113 17.06 0.61 -12.37
CA LEU A 113 18.34 0.57 -11.68
C LEU A 113 19.52 0.19 -12.60
N PRO A 114 19.39 -0.77 -13.56
CA PRO A 114 20.49 -1.14 -14.45
C PRO A 114 20.84 -0.09 -15.50
N ARG A 115 20.03 0.97 -15.66
CA ARG A 115 20.27 1.99 -16.69
C ARG A 115 21.40 2.94 -16.31
N PRO A 116 22.13 3.52 -17.29
CA PRO A 116 23.14 4.54 -17.04
C PRO A 116 22.54 5.70 -16.23
N ASN A 117 23.23 6.12 -15.14
CA ASN A 117 22.76 7.12 -14.19
C ASN A 117 21.45 6.82 -13.45
N GLY A 118 20.89 5.60 -13.59
CA GLY A 118 19.64 5.18 -12.97
C GLY A 118 19.65 5.37 -11.45
N LYS A 119 20.73 4.97 -10.78
CA LYS A 119 20.87 5.07 -9.32
C LYS A 119 20.69 6.50 -8.79
N LEU A 120 21.35 7.48 -9.42
CA LEU A 120 21.29 8.88 -8.96
C LEU A 120 19.92 9.51 -9.24
N ALA A 121 19.34 9.24 -10.41
CA ALA A 121 18.02 9.71 -10.80
C ALA A 121 16.94 9.13 -9.89
N LEU A 122 16.98 7.84 -9.62
CA LEU A 122 16.04 7.15 -8.74
C LEU A 122 16.16 7.64 -7.29
N LEU A 123 17.37 7.90 -6.78
CA LEU A 123 17.55 8.44 -5.44
C LEU A 123 16.97 9.86 -5.31
N ARG A 124 17.12 10.71 -6.34
CA ARG A 124 16.47 12.02 -6.38
C ARG A 124 14.95 11.88 -6.38
N PHE A 125 14.43 10.98 -7.19
CA PHE A 125 12.99 10.72 -7.24
C PHE A 125 12.47 10.17 -5.91
N THR A 126 13.20 9.27 -5.24
CA THR A 126 12.87 8.79 -3.89
C THR A 126 12.67 9.93 -2.90
N ARG A 127 13.59 10.89 -2.90
CA ARG A 127 13.52 12.07 -2.02
C ARG A 127 12.28 12.93 -2.33
N ILE A 128 12.05 13.20 -3.60
CA ILE A 128 10.88 13.98 -4.03
C ILE A 128 9.59 13.25 -3.64
N LEU A 129 9.50 11.96 -3.92
CA LEU A 129 8.34 11.15 -3.57
C LEU A 129 8.11 11.11 -2.05
N ALA A 130 9.17 10.89 -1.26
CA ALA A 130 9.09 10.87 0.20
C ALA A 130 8.62 12.21 0.76
N ILE A 131 9.19 13.32 0.29
CA ILE A 131 8.82 14.66 0.76
C ILE A 131 7.41 15.01 0.33
N SER A 132 7.04 14.80 -0.94
CA SER A 132 5.73 15.18 -1.45
C SER A 132 4.59 14.39 -0.79
N THR A 133 4.74 13.08 -0.61
CA THR A 133 3.72 12.25 0.01
C THR A 133 3.59 12.51 1.51
N SER A 134 4.71 12.72 2.22
CA SER A 134 4.68 13.11 3.63
C SER A 134 4.15 14.53 3.82
N ALA A 135 4.52 15.49 2.97
CA ALA A 135 3.99 16.84 3.01
C ALA A 135 2.48 16.89 2.72
N PHE A 136 1.99 16.08 1.79
CA PHE A 136 0.56 15.95 1.52
C PHE A 136 -0.18 15.47 2.77
N LEU A 137 0.33 14.42 3.43
CA LEU A 137 -0.29 13.88 4.63
C LEU A 137 -0.18 14.87 5.81
N ALA A 138 0.95 15.59 5.92
CA ALA A 138 1.14 16.65 6.91
C ALA A 138 0.15 17.80 6.68
N LEU A 139 -0.09 18.20 5.43
CA LEU A 139 -1.08 19.21 5.09
C LEU A 139 -2.48 18.80 5.59
N LEU A 140 -2.87 17.54 5.37
CA LEU A 140 -4.14 17.03 5.88
C LEU A 140 -4.17 16.95 7.41
N ALA A 141 -3.08 16.53 8.04
CA ALA A 141 -3.01 16.36 9.50
C ALA A 141 -2.98 17.70 10.26
N LEU A 142 -2.33 18.73 9.72
CA LEU A 142 -2.09 20.01 10.39
C LEU A 142 -3.11 21.10 10.01
N THR A 143 -3.96 20.85 9.03
CA THR A 143 -4.98 21.79 8.58
C THR A 143 -6.40 21.24 8.78
N PRO A 144 -7.43 22.07 8.75
CA PRO A 144 -8.82 21.61 8.79
C PRO A 144 -9.21 20.66 7.65
N LEU A 145 -8.40 20.54 6.59
CA LEU A 145 -8.67 19.66 5.44
C LEU A 145 -8.81 18.20 5.85
N GLY A 146 -8.05 17.73 6.82
CA GLY A 146 -8.19 16.37 7.35
C GLY A 146 -9.55 16.14 7.99
N SER A 147 -10.00 17.07 8.82
CA SER A 147 -11.33 17.00 9.43
C SER A 147 -12.44 17.03 8.37
N TYR A 148 -12.31 17.88 7.34
CA TYR A 148 -13.24 17.90 6.21
C TYR A 148 -13.26 16.58 5.46
N TRP A 149 -12.09 15.98 5.21
CA TRP A 149 -12.01 14.66 4.58
C TRP A 149 -12.76 13.59 5.38
N PHE A 150 -12.51 13.52 6.69
CA PHE A 150 -13.14 12.52 7.54
C PHE A 150 -14.63 12.73 7.73
N LEU A 151 -15.10 13.98 7.78
CA LEU A 151 -16.52 14.32 7.91
C LEU A 151 -17.29 14.07 6.63
N TYR A 152 -16.82 14.61 5.51
CA TYR A 152 -17.61 14.66 4.26
C TYR A 152 -17.31 13.54 3.29
N VAL A 153 -16.05 13.10 3.20
CA VAL A 153 -15.66 12.02 2.29
C VAL A 153 -15.82 10.67 2.97
N SER A 154 -15.35 10.54 4.21
CA SER A 154 -15.44 9.28 4.96
C SER A 154 -16.75 9.11 5.73
N GLY A 155 -17.56 10.18 5.89
CA GLY A 155 -18.86 10.12 6.55
C GLY A 155 -18.81 9.84 8.05
N LEU A 156 -17.70 10.19 8.73
CA LEU A 156 -17.56 9.99 10.18
C LEU A 156 -18.35 11.03 10.97
N SER A 157 -18.76 10.67 12.20
CA SER A 157 -19.29 11.65 13.18
C SER A 157 -18.22 12.69 13.52
N LYS A 158 -18.63 13.85 14.03
CA LYS A 158 -17.72 14.94 14.38
C LYS A 158 -16.60 14.50 15.34
N ASP A 159 -16.95 13.72 16.35
CA ASP A 159 -16.00 13.25 17.38
C ASP A 159 -14.99 12.28 16.78
N LEU A 160 -15.44 11.33 15.94
CA LEU A 160 -14.56 10.40 15.24
C LEU A 160 -13.69 11.09 14.20
N ALA A 161 -14.20 12.11 13.50
CA ALA A 161 -13.42 12.87 12.53
C ALA A 161 -12.31 13.67 13.22
N TYR A 162 -12.60 14.27 14.39
CA TYR A 162 -11.59 14.95 15.19
C TYR A 162 -10.52 13.99 15.70
N LEU A 163 -10.92 12.84 16.26
CA LEU A 163 -10.00 11.80 16.70
C LEU A 163 -9.11 11.30 15.54
N SER A 164 -9.72 11.04 14.37
CA SER A 164 -9.02 10.59 13.18
C SER A 164 -8.01 11.62 12.66
N SER A 165 -8.38 12.90 12.61
CA SER A 165 -7.49 13.96 12.13
C SER A 165 -6.30 14.17 13.08
N THR A 166 -6.52 14.11 14.39
CA THR A 166 -5.45 14.21 15.39
C THR A 166 -4.49 13.01 15.32
N THR A 167 -5.03 11.81 15.12
CA THR A 167 -4.24 10.58 15.00
C THR A 167 -3.39 10.57 13.73
N LEU A 168 -3.83 11.24 12.67
CA LEU A 168 -3.13 11.28 11.39
C LEU A 168 -1.71 11.86 11.50
N ILE A 169 -1.45 12.73 12.49
CA ILE A 169 -0.13 13.35 12.71
C ILE A 169 0.98 12.31 12.93
N PHE A 170 0.64 11.20 13.61
CA PHE A 170 1.59 10.13 13.87
C PHE A 170 1.93 9.31 12.61
N ALA A 171 1.09 9.39 11.60
CA ALA A 171 1.27 8.68 10.34
C ALA A 171 1.99 9.49 9.26
N VAL A 172 2.26 10.78 9.49
CA VAL A 172 2.81 11.72 8.49
C VAL A 172 4.10 11.22 7.84
N LEU A 173 4.97 10.57 8.60
CA LEU A 173 6.25 10.08 8.08
C LEU A 173 6.14 8.71 7.38
N MET A 174 5.03 8.00 7.50
CA MET A 174 4.88 6.65 6.94
C MET A 174 5.01 6.59 5.41
N PRO A 175 4.45 7.51 4.62
CA PRO A 175 4.63 7.48 3.17
C PRO A 175 6.07 7.72 2.75
N GLY A 176 6.77 8.65 3.42
CA GLY A 176 8.19 8.91 3.19
C GLY A 176 9.05 7.68 3.48
N TYR A 177 8.81 7.03 4.62
CA TYR A 177 9.47 5.76 4.95
C TYR A 177 9.20 4.70 3.88
N GLN A 178 7.97 4.58 3.38
CA GLN A 178 7.62 3.62 2.32
C GLN A 178 8.40 3.86 1.02
N ALA A 179 8.61 5.13 0.64
CA ALA A 179 9.39 5.47 -0.54
C ALA A 179 10.87 5.03 -0.40
N TYR A 180 11.48 5.26 0.77
CA TYR A 180 12.83 4.78 1.06
C TYR A 180 12.89 3.24 1.16
N GLN A 181 11.90 2.60 1.76
CA GLN A 181 11.82 1.14 1.80
C GLN A 181 11.79 0.56 0.39
N ALA A 182 10.99 1.12 -0.50
CA ALA A 182 10.92 0.72 -1.90
C ALA A 182 12.28 0.86 -2.61
N TRP A 183 12.97 1.98 -2.37
CA TRP A 183 14.32 2.19 -2.88
C TRP A 183 15.30 1.11 -2.42
N TYR A 184 15.40 0.87 -1.11
CA TYR A 184 16.32 -0.14 -0.58
C TYR A 184 15.94 -1.56 -0.98
N SER A 185 14.65 -1.90 -1.01
CA SER A 185 14.19 -3.21 -1.47
C SER A 185 14.53 -3.45 -2.94
N GLY A 186 14.36 -2.43 -3.80
CA GLY A 186 14.73 -2.54 -5.20
C GLY A 186 16.23 -2.61 -5.47
N LEU A 187 17.07 -2.15 -4.52
CA LEU A 187 18.53 -2.32 -4.61
C LEU A 187 19.00 -3.73 -4.26
N LEU A 188 18.19 -4.51 -3.53
CA LEU A 188 18.54 -5.85 -3.06
C LEU A 188 18.12 -6.95 -4.06
N VAL A 189 17.35 -6.61 -5.07
CA VAL A 189 16.90 -7.50 -6.14
C VAL A 189 17.83 -7.40 -7.33
#